data_8df05475aeb29b9e4182fa453c7af44f
#
_entry.id   8df05475aeb29b9e4182fa453c7af44f
#
_cell.length_a   1.000
_cell.length_b   1.000
_cell.length_c   1.000
_cell.angle_alpha   90.00
_cell.angle_beta   90.00
_cell.angle_gamma   90.00
#
_symmetry.space_group_name_H-M   'P 1'
#
loop_
_entity.id
_entity.type
_entity.pdbx_description
1 polymer ?
#
loop_
_entity_poly.entity_id
_entity_poly.type
_entity_poly.pdbx_seq_one_letter_code
_entity_poly.pdbx_strand_id
1 'polypeptide(L)'
;MNYSISNLLLEQNMVNDKNLKNLYKKENYEILLNDVLTVLRENKDCSLTELYEKLYEKSGLEELVKDFFLKKRLAPGAVISYGTKNFEENIVIGNKQEVTLKNGMLDVDIKDMKYDTIFDLASCTKMFTGIATIQLVSKNIISFNDKVSKFLPEFKNIGDLTIYDLLTFYPLETEKRLDKCKDYEEAYEVLLNVKPKNISITSSRYNDFSSMVLKYIIEKVTDLKLYDYIKKYILDVLNMNDTFVKVPDVERCANCNYDGRLFKDGNYLIRVNANPGISSDDKARIMGQNNGNLSGHAGLFSTSSDMVKLARGLINHEILSDDYLKLMAQNHTGFLYQDKFDKINSTQYFGLLCYTKNPILKNSEVHHALSGLSFATAGWTGTQLTIDPINNINVCLMSNRCHNRLTYIDESIKSRASKNRFGEITLPNNYSMINASTYANARDVILHKCTLLAMEYKILEETINLDPKNNIIISKTKILHK
;
A
#
# COMPACT_ATOMS: atom_id res chain seq x y z
N MET A 1 -26.57 -2.05 -13.21
CA MET A 1 -27.24 -1.66 -11.96
C MET A 1 -26.33 -0.68 -11.23
N ASN A 2 -26.72 0.59 -11.18
CA ASN A 2 -25.98 1.57 -10.39
C ASN A 2 -26.31 1.35 -8.91
N TYR A 3 -25.49 0.55 -8.23
CA TYR A 3 -25.52 0.52 -6.78
C TYR A 3 -24.94 1.83 -6.27
N SER A 4 -25.79 2.72 -5.78
CA SER A 4 -25.30 3.89 -5.07
C SER A 4 -24.58 3.40 -3.79
N ILE A 5 -23.50 4.07 -3.42
CA ILE A 5 -22.73 3.80 -2.18
C ILE A 5 -23.65 3.70 -0.97
N SER A 6 -24.75 4.50 -0.96
CA SER A 6 -25.81 4.45 0.06
C SER A 6 -26.56 3.12 0.13
N ASN A 7 -26.78 2.41 -0.98
CA ASN A 7 -27.49 1.14 -0.97
C ASN A 7 -26.62 0.00 -0.42
N LEU A 8 -25.34 -0.04 -0.75
CA LEU A 8 -24.41 -1.03 -0.20
C LEU A 8 -24.24 -0.90 1.33
N LEU A 9 -24.24 0.33 1.83
CA LEU A 9 -24.19 0.61 3.27
C LEU A 9 -25.50 0.33 4.00
N LEU A 10 -26.64 0.52 3.31
CA LEU A 10 -27.97 0.16 3.81
C LEU A 10 -28.14 -1.36 3.92
N GLU A 11 -27.67 -2.12 2.93
CA GLU A 11 -27.67 -3.58 2.95
C GLU A 11 -26.76 -4.17 4.05
N GLN A 12 -25.72 -3.46 4.47
CA GLN A 12 -24.83 -3.89 5.54
C GLN A 12 -25.24 -3.45 6.95
N ASN A 13 -26.45 -2.89 7.14
CA ASN A 13 -26.95 -2.38 8.44
C ASN A 13 -26.04 -1.34 9.15
N MET A 14 -25.12 -0.68 8.41
CA MET A 14 -24.16 0.27 8.97
C MET A 14 -24.69 1.70 9.12
N VAL A 15 -25.93 1.99 8.78
CA VAL A 15 -26.42 3.37 8.53
C VAL A 15 -27.31 3.93 9.64
N ASN A 16 -27.10 3.61 10.89
CA ASN A 16 -27.84 4.28 11.97
C ASN A 16 -27.10 5.47 12.60
N ASP A 17 -25.89 5.79 12.18
CA ASP A 17 -25.16 6.93 12.72
C ASP A 17 -25.29 8.17 11.83
N LYS A 18 -25.69 9.30 12.47
CA LYS A 18 -25.81 10.61 11.82
C LYS A 18 -24.48 11.09 11.19
N ASN A 19 -23.34 10.69 11.75
CA ASN A 19 -22.02 11.04 11.27
C ASN A 19 -21.62 10.24 10.01
N LEU A 20 -22.06 8.99 9.89
CA LEU A 20 -21.89 8.18 8.67
C LEU A 20 -22.66 8.76 7.49
N LYS A 21 -23.89 9.24 7.72
CA LYS A 21 -24.70 9.90 6.69
C LYS A 21 -24.04 11.17 6.14
N ASN A 22 -23.23 11.86 6.95
CA ASN A 22 -22.52 13.07 6.52
C ASN A 22 -21.22 12.76 5.73
N LEU A 23 -20.59 11.59 5.96
CA LEU A 23 -19.39 11.17 5.24
C LEU A 23 -19.66 10.64 3.82
N TYR A 24 -20.88 10.12 3.59
CA TYR A 24 -21.30 9.51 2.32
C TYR A 24 -22.36 10.34 1.58
N LYS A 25 -22.35 11.66 1.80
CA LYS A 25 -23.31 12.52 1.13
C LYS A 25 -23.16 12.38 -0.39
N LYS A 26 -24.29 12.19 -1.05
CA LYS A 26 -24.52 12.35 -2.48
C LYS A 26 -23.87 13.63 -3.06
N GLU A 27 -23.64 14.62 -2.20
CA GLU A 27 -22.95 15.87 -2.47
C GLU A 27 -21.56 15.72 -3.11
N ASN A 28 -20.74 14.71 -2.74
CA ASN A 28 -19.42 14.53 -3.34
C ASN A 28 -19.49 14.14 -4.82
N TYR A 29 -20.42 13.27 -5.19
CA TYR A 29 -20.62 12.91 -6.59
C TYR A 29 -21.26 14.06 -7.37
N GLU A 30 -22.19 14.78 -6.77
CA GLU A 30 -22.83 15.95 -7.38
C GLU A 30 -21.84 17.10 -7.60
N ILE A 31 -20.88 17.30 -6.68
CA ILE A 31 -19.79 18.28 -6.85
C ILE A 31 -18.90 17.88 -8.03
N LEU A 32 -18.44 16.62 -8.08
CA LEU A 32 -17.63 16.09 -9.18
C LEU A 32 -18.36 16.21 -10.52
N LEU A 33 -19.63 15.82 -10.55
CA LEU A 33 -20.46 15.93 -11.74
C LEU A 33 -20.60 17.39 -12.18
N ASN A 34 -20.81 18.33 -11.26
CA ASN A 34 -20.89 19.75 -11.56
C ASN A 34 -19.57 20.33 -12.08
N ASP A 35 -18.43 19.89 -11.54
CA ASP A 35 -17.11 20.28 -12.04
C ASP A 35 -16.89 19.81 -13.47
N VAL A 36 -17.21 18.54 -13.77
CA VAL A 36 -17.15 17.98 -15.11
C VAL A 36 -18.11 18.70 -16.08
N LEU A 37 -19.36 18.90 -15.68
CA LEU A 37 -20.36 19.60 -16.50
C LEU A 37 -19.98 21.06 -16.77
N THR A 38 -19.33 21.73 -15.83
CA THR A 38 -18.82 23.11 -15.99
C THR A 38 -17.73 23.12 -17.06
N VAL A 39 -16.71 22.23 -16.94
CA VAL A 39 -15.64 22.12 -17.92
C VAL A 39 -16.19 21.78 -19.31
N LEU A 40 -17.17 20.87 -19.42
CA LEU A 40 -17.82 20.53 -20.69
C LEU A 40 -18.57 21.71 -21.31
N ARG A 41 -19.32 22.50 -20.52
CA ARG A 41 -20.09 23.66 -21.01
C ARG A 41 -19.20 24.78 -21.53
N GLU A 42 -18.08 25.01 -20.85
CA GLU A 42 -17.12 26.06 -21.19
C GLU A 42 -16.23 25.67 -22.39
N ASN A 43 -16.12 24.38 -22.73
CA ASN A 43 -15.15 23.86 -23.68
C ASN A 43 -15.76 22.82 -24.65
N LYS A 44 -16.84 23.21 -25.34
CA LYS A 44 -17.67 22.29 -26.17
C LYS A 44 -16.92 21.60 -27.31
N ASP A 45 -15.86 22.21 -27.83
CA ASP A 45 -15.10 21.72 -28.99
C ASP A 45 -13.78 21.04 -28.58
N CYS A 46 -13.56 20.82 -27.28
CA CYS A 46 -12.35 20.18 -26.79
C CYS A 46 -12.46 18.64 -26.82
N SER A 47 -11.34 18.00 -27.11
CA SER A 47 -11.19 16.55 -26.98
C SER A 47 -11.27 16.11 -25.50
N LEU A 48 -11.53 14.81 -25.28
CA LEU A 48 -11.50 14.22 -23.93
C LEU A 48 -10.20 14.53 -23.19
N THR A 49 -9.09 14.47 -23.89
CA THR A 49 -7.75 14.75 -23.35
C THR A 49 -7.62 16.19 -22.87
N GLU A 50 -8.08 17.14 -23.68
CA GLU A 50 -8.04 18.57 -23.34
C GLU A 50 -8.97 18.92 -22.18
N LEU A 51 -10.15 18.28 -22.12
CA LEU A 51 -11.09 18.43 -21.01
C LEU A 51 -10.48 17.91 -19.70
N TYR A 52 -9.81 16.76 -19.75
CA TYR A 52 -9.12 16.22 -18.57
C TYR A 52 -7.98 17.14 -18.13
N GLU A 53 -7.16 17.70 -19.04
CA GLU A 53 -6.09 18.64 -18.65
C GLU A 53 -6.64 19.84 -17.89
N LYS A 54 -7.80 20.36 -18.28
CA LYS A 54 -8.46 21.44 -17.55
C LYS A 54 -8.92 21.05 -16.13
N LEU A 55 -9.42 19.83 -15.96
CA LEU A 55 -9.74 19.29 -14.63
C LEU A 55 -8.47 19.09 -13.79
N TYR A 56 -7.40 18.58 -14.41
CA TYR A 56 -6.11 18.41 -13.76
C TYR A 56 -5.54 19.74 -13.26
N GLU A 57 -5.51 20.79 -14.11
CA GLU A 57 -5.06 22.13 -13.75
C GLU A 57 -5.90 22.71 -12.60
N LYS A 58 -7.23 22.64 -12.71
CA LYS A 58 -8.17 23.11 -11.67
C LYS A 58 -7.99 22.37 -10.34
N SER A 59 -7.57 21.14 -10.35
CA SER A 59 -7.39 20.32 -9.14
C SER A 59 -6.31 20.83 -8.20
N GLY A 60 -5.29 21.53 -8.72
CA GLY A 60 -4.09 21.93 -7.98
C GLY A 60 -3.20 20.77 -7.53
N LEU A 61 -3.35 19.58 -8.13
CA LEU A 61 -2.58 18.39 -7.75
C LEU A 61 -1.09 18.60 -7.95
N GLU A 62 -0.68 19.22 -9.05
CA GLU A 62 0.75 19.42 -9.36
C GLU A 62 1.43 20.29 -8.29
N GLU A 63 0.81 21.38 -7.88
CA GLU A 63 1.35 22.26 -6.82
C GLU A 63 1.44 21.53 -5.48
N LEU A 64 0.42 20.73 -5.16
CA LEU A 64 0.39 19.92 -3.94
C LEU A 64 1.53 18.90 -3.92
N VAL A 65 1.76 18.23 -5.03
CA VAL A 65 2.84 17.24 -5.18
C VAL A 65 4.21 17.92 -5.07
N LYS A 66 4.41 19.07 -5.76
CA LYS A 66 5.64 19.86 -5.64
C LYS A 66 5.87 20.37 -4.22
N ASP A 67 4.83 20.84 -3.54
CA ASP A 67 4.94 21.26 -2.13
C ASP A 67 5.39 20.12 -1.22
N PHE A 68 4.80 18.91 -1.39
CA PHE A 68 5.12 17.74 -0.60
C PHE A 68 6.57 17.26 -0.79
N PHE A 69 6.97 17.05 -2.04
CA PHE A 69 8.26 16.41 -2.34
C PHE A 69 9.42 17.40 -2.42
N LEU A 70 9.23 18.57 -3.02
CA LEU A 70 10.32 19.50 -3.30
C LEU A 70 10.48 20.57 -2.23
N LYS A 71 9.37 21.19 -1.78
CA LYS A 71 9.44 22.27 -0.78
C LYS A 71 9.54 21.74 0.64
N LYS A 72 8.59 20.90 1.07
CA LYS A 72 8.56 20.31 2.43
C LYS A 72 9.46 19.10 2.58
N ARG A 73 9.89 18.49 1.48
CA ARG A 73 10.77 17.32 1.46
C ARG A 73 10.31 16.18 2.36
N LEU A 74 8.99 15.93 2.41
CA LEU A 74 8.41 14.88 3.27
C LEU A 74 8.78 13.47 2.82
N ALA A 75 9.12 13.28 1.55
CA ALA A 75 9.77 12.10 1.01
C ALA A 75 10.75 12.53 -0.09
N PRO A 76 11.77 11.71 -0.42
CA PRO A 76 12.74 12.04 -1.48
C PRO A 76 12.12 12.14 -2.85
N GLY A 77 11.24 11.21 -3.20
CA GLY A 77 10.57 11.20 -4.48
C GLY A 77 9.51 10.12 -4.59
N ALA A 78 8.83 10.11 -5.72
CA ALA A 78 7.78 9.13 -6.01
C ALA A 78 7.51 8.96 -7.51
N VAL A 79 6.86 7.84 -7.82
CA VAL A 79 6.03 7.64 -9.00
C VAL A 79 4.59 7.46 -8.51
N ILE A 80 3.68 8.33 -8.96
CA ILE A 80 2.26 8.29 -8.60
C ILE A 80 1.49 7.97 -9.87
N SER A 81 0.74 6.87 -9.86
CA SER A 81 -0.12 6.47 -10.99
C SER A 81 -1.56 6.38 -10.53
N TYR A 82 -2.48 6.93 -11.29
CA TYR A 82 -3.90 6.82 -11.02
C TYR A 82 -4.70 6.81 -12.33
N GLY A 83 -5.88 6.22 -12.27
CA GLY A 83 -6.73 6.17 -13.45
C GLY A 83 -7.87 5.19 -13.36
N THR A 84 -8.40 4.90 -14.53
CA THR A 84 -9.50 3.98 -14.76
C THR A 84 -9.04 2.76 -15.58
N LYS A 85 -9.99 1.97 -16.05
CA LYS A 85 -9.70 0.89 -17.00
C LYS A 85 -9.04 1.39 -18.29
N ASN A 86 -9.44 2.57 -18.80
CA ASN A 86 -9.05 3.10 -20.11
C ASN A 86 -8.09 4.29 -20.04
N PHE A 87 -7.81 4.79 -18.83
CA PHE A 87 -6.99 5.97 -18.63
C PHE A 87 -5.95 5.74 -17.53
N GLU A 88 -4.77 6.31 -17.71
CA GLU A 88 -3.72 6.33 -16.71
C GLU A 88 -2.95 7.64 -16.77
N GLU A 89 -2.86 8.32 -15.64
CA GLU A 89 -1.95 9.44 -15.45
C GLU A 89 -0.81 9.02 -14.51
N ASN A 90 0.40 9.41 -14.89
CA ASN A 90 1.61 9.12 -14.12
C ASN A 90 2.35 10.42 -13.80
N ILE A 91 2.73 10.61 -12.54
CA ILE A 91 3.52 11.74 -12.07
C ILE A 91 4.85 11.20 -11.52
N VAL A 92 5.95 11.66 -12.08
CA VAL A 92 7.30 11.33 -11.62
C VAL A 92 7.90 12.57 -10.97
N ILE A 93 8.37 12.45 -9.71
CA ILE A 93 8.90 13.59 -8.97
C ILE A 93 10.04 13.22 -8.04
N GLY A 94 11.02 14.12 -7.91
CA GLY A 94 12.09 14.04 -6.91
C GLY A 94 13.15 12.99 -7.22
N ASN A 95 13.71 12.39 -6.18
CA ASN A 95 14.93 11.60 -6.27
C ASN A 95 14.71 10.15 -5.79
N LYS A 96 15.26 9.17 -6.51
CA LYS A 96 15.34 7.79 -6.03
C LYS A 96 16.46 7.60 -4.99
N GLN A 97 17.45 8.51 -4.96
CA GLN A 97 18.50 8.57 -3.98
C GLN A 97 18.91 10.03 -3.73
N GLU A 98 19.19 10.38 -2.48
CA GLU A 98 19.69 11.72 -2.08
C GLU A 98 21.08 11.67 -1.47
N VAL A 99 21.42 10.59 -0.77
CA VAL A 99 22.71 10.44 -0.07
C VAL A 99 23.25 9.02 -0.19
N THR A 100 24.55 8.89 0.02
CA THR A 100 25.27 7.62 0.19
C THR A 100 26.23 7.71 1.37
N LEU A 101 26.71 6.56 1.86
CA LEU A 101 27.69 6.52 2.93
C LEU A 101 29.10 6.52 2.33
N LYS A 102 29.92 7.52 2.70
CA LYS A 102 31.32 7.64 2.34
C LYS A 102 32.16 7.85 3.60
N ASN A 103 33.11 6.96 3.87
CA ASN A 103 34.03 7.07 5.02
C ASN A 103 33.31 7.29 6.38
N GLY A 104 32.17 6.60 6.63
CA GLY A 104 31.40 6.74 7.85
C GLY A 104 30.55 8.01 7.94
N MET A 105 30.49 8.84 6.89
CA MET A 105 29.67 10.05 6.81
C MET A 105 28.66 9.94 5.67
N LEU A 106 27.47 10.49 5.86
CA LEU A 106 26.50 10.64 4.78
C LEU A 106 26.95 11.79 3.87
N ASP A 107 27.18 11.46 2.60
CA ASP A 107 27.56 12.42 1.54
C ASP A 107 26.40 12.55 0.53
N VAL A 108 26.25 13.72 -0.07
CA VAL A 108 25.23 13.99 -1.07
C VAL A 108 25.52 13.20 -2.34
N ASP A 109 24.56 12.39 -2.78
CA ASP A 109 24.63 11.61 -4.02
C ASP A 109 23.21 11.52 -4.63
N ILE A 110 22.87 12.53 -5.43
CA ILE A 110 21.53 12.70 -5.98
C ILE A 110 21.38 11.89 -7.27
N LYS A 111 20.37 11.01 -7.27
CA LYS A 111 19.92 10.28 -8.46
C LYS A 111 18.44 10.51 -8.66
N ASP A 112 18.06 11.02 -9.83
CA ASP A 112 16.66 11.37 -10.14
C ASP A 112 15.75 10.15 -10.16
N MET A 113 14.51 10.37 -9.75
CA MET A 113 13.40 9.42 -9.92
C MET A 113 13.09 9.25 -11.40
N LYS A 114 12.77 8.03 -11.82
CA LYS A 114 12.30 7.72 -13.17
C LYS A 114 11.01 6.93 -13.12
N TYR A 115 10.25 6.92 -14.21
CA TYR A 115 8.99 6.18 -14.29
C TYR A 115 9.17 4.67 -14.07
N ASP A 116 10.28 4.11 -14.54
CA ASP A 116 10.64 2.70 -14.40
C ASP A 116 11.43 2.38 -13.13
N THR A 117 11.47 3.29 -12.17
CA THR A 117 12.11 3.06 -10.86
C THR A 117 11.44 1.91 -10.13
N ILE A 118 12.26 1.01 -9.58
CA ILE A 118 11.84 -0.16 -8.81
C ILE A 118 11.86 0.18 -7.32
N PHE A 119 10.79 -0.15 -6.62
CA PHE A 119 10.60 0.17 -5.20
C PHE A 119 10.48 -1.08 -4.34
N ASP A 120 11.04 -1.04 -3.13
CA ASP A 120 10.72 -2.03 -2.08
C ASP A 120 9.25 -1.87 -1.68
N LEU A 121 8.44 -2.85 -2.00
CA LEU A 121 7.00 -2.87 -1.70
C LEU A 121 6.69 -2.97 -0.21
N ALA A 122 7.65 -3.41 0.59
CA ALA A 122 7.43 -3.72 1.99
C ALA A 122 6.13 -4.52 2.18
N SER A 123 5.24 -4.07 3.07
CA SER A 123 3.99 -4.77 3.39
C SER A 123 2.96 -4.87 2.26
N CYS A 124 3.13 -4.16 1.14
CA CYS A 124 2.29 -4.41 -0.04
C CYS A 124 2.45 -5.85 -0.57
N THR A 125 3.55 -6.53 -0.24
CA THR A 125 3.75 -7.96 -0.49
C THR A 125 2.64 -8.84 0.08
N LYS A 126 2.01 -8.46 1.21
CA LYS A 126 0.92 -9.22 1.84
C LYS A 126 -0.28 -9.43 0.91
N MET A 127 -0.57 -8.47 0.05
CA MET A 127 -1.65 -8.60 -0.93
C MET A 127 -1.40 -9.77 -1.89
N PHE A 128 -0.17 -9.96 -2.34
CA PHE A 128 0.20 -11.09 -3.20
C PHE A 128 0.06 -12.43 -2.47
N THR A 129 0.45 -12.50 -1.20
CA THR A 129 0.24 -13.70 -0.36
C THR A 129 -1.25 -13.98 -0.17
N GLY A 130 -2.06 -12.95 0.04
CA GLY A 130 -3.52 -13.06 0.15
C GLY A 130 -4.14 -13.59 -1.14
N ILE A 131 -3.79 -13.00 -2.29
CA ILE A 131 -4.27 -13.45 -3.61
C ILE A 131 -3.89 -14.92 -3.86
N ALA A 132 -2.63 -15.28 -3.61
CA ALA A 132 -2.16 -16.67 -3.75
C ALA A 132 -2.97 -17.64 -2.88
N THR A 133 -3.24 -17.29 -1.62
CA THR A 133 -4.06 -18.10 -0.72
C THR A 133 -5.49 -18.24 -1.24
N ILE A 134 -6.11 -17.15 -1.70
CA ILE A 134 -7.47 -17.16 -2.23
C ILE A 134 -7.56 -17.97 -3.53
N GLN A 135 -6.53 -17.91 -4.40
CA GLN A 135 -6.45 -18.76 -5.60
C GLN A 135 -6.44 -20.27 -5.24
N LEU A 136 -5.77 -20.66 -4.17
CA LEU A 136 -5.77 -22.05 -3.71
C LEU A 136 -7.14 -22.46 -3.14
N VAL A 137 -7.82 -21.55 -2.47
CA VAL A 137 -9.21 -21.78 -2.01
C VAL A 137 -10.16 -21.91 -3.20
N SER A 138 -10.06 -21.04 -4.21
CA SER A 138 -10.91 -21.07 -5.40
C SER A 138 -10.75 -22.36 -6.21
N LYS A 139 -9.59 -23.00 -6.13
CA LYS A 139 -9.29 -24.29 -6.75
C LYS A 139 -9.62 -25.49 -5.86
N ASN A 140 -10.23 -25.29 -4.69
CA ASN A 140 -10.52 -26.32 -3.69
C ASN A 140 -9.28 -27.12 -3.21
N ILE A 141 -8.07 -26.54 -3.28
CA ILE A 141 -6.84 -27.15 -2.76
C ILE A 141 -6.80 -27.00 -1.24
N ILE A 142 -7.25 -25.85 -0.74
CA ILE A 142 -7.44 -25.56 0.68
C ILE A 142 -8.83 -24.94 0.89
N SER A 143 -9.29 -24.89 2.14
CA SER A 143 -10.54 -24.22 2.53
C SER A 143 -10.28 -23.11 3.53
N PHE A 144 -11.10 -22.05 3.54
CA PHE A 144 -11.05 -21.01 4.58
C PHE A 144 -11.16 -21.59 5.99
N ASN A 145 -11.90 -22.68 6.16
CA ASN A 145 -12.12 -23.35 7.46
C ASN A 145 -11.04 -24.39 7.80
N ASP A 146 -10.08 -24.65 6.92
CA ASP A 146 -8.98 -25.55 7.23
C ASP A 146 -8.11 -24.96 8.34
N LYS A 147 -7.80 -25.81 9.33
CA LYS A 147 -6.94 -25.43 10.44
C LYS A 147 -5.47 -25.41 10.02
N VAL A 148 -4.67 -24.55 10.65
CA VAL A 148 -3.21 -24.48 10.47
C VAL A 148 -2.58 -25.88 10.71
N SER A 149 -3.01 -26.60 11.75
CA SER A 149 -2.50 -27.91 12.11
C SER A 149 -2.70 -28.99 11.02
N LYS A 150 -3.63 -28.81 10.09
CA LYS A 150 -3.83 -29.71 8.95
C LYS A 150 -2.61 -29.75 8.02
N PHE A 151 -1.92 -28.61 7.88
CA PHE A 151 -0.80 -28.43 6.96
C PHE A 151 0.54 -28.31 7.68
N LEU A 152 0.55 -27.67 8.84
CA LEU A 152 1.72 -27.28 9.64
C LEU A 152 1.51 -27.72 11.10
N PRO A 153 1.55 -29.05 11.40
CA PRO A 153 1.31 -29.55 12.76
C PRO A 153 2.37 -29.09 13.78
N GLU A 154 3.52 -28.61 13.31
CA GLU A 154 4.60 -28.04 14.12
C GLU A 154 4.24 -26.68 14.75
N PHE A 155 3.30 -25.92 14.20
CA PHE A 155 2.81 -24.65 14.75
C PHE A 155 1.78 -24.86 15.88
N LYS A 156 2.19 -25.48 16.96
CA LYS A 156 1.31 -26.01 18.02
C LYS A 156 0.42 -24.95 18.67
N ASN A 157 0.96 -23.74 18.90
CA ASN A 157 0.23 -22.68 19.64
C ASN A 157 -0.91 -22.05 18.83
N ILE A 158 -0.89 -22.21 17.51
CA ILE A 158 -1.87 -21.64 16.57
C ILE A 158 -2.53 -22.69 15.71
N GLY A 159 -2.35 -23.97 16.05
CA GLY A 159 -2.85 -25.11 15.25
C GLY A 159 -4.37 -25.11 15.03
N ASP A 160 -5.13 -24.53 15.95
CA ASP A 160 -6.60 -24.42 15.85
C ASP A 160 -7.08 -23.20 15.05
N LEU A 161 -6.21 -22.25 14.72
CA LEU A 161 -6.56 -21.13 13.86
C LEU A 161 -6.81 -21.63 12.44
N THR A 162 -7.75 -20.98 11.75
CA THR A 162 -8.11 -21.30 10.38
C THR A 162 -7.34 -20.44 9.37
N ILE A 163 -7.36 -20.83 8.10
CA ILE A 163 -6.88 -20.01 6.98
C ILE A 163 -7.57 -18.64 6.99
N TYR A 164 -8.89 -18.61 7.30
CA TYR A 164 -9.66 -17.37 7.40
C TYR A 164 -9.14 -16.46 8.53
N ASP A 165 -8.82 -17.00 9.69
CA ASP A 165 -8.25 -16.24 10.80
C ASP A 165 -6.93 -15.56 10.39
N LEU A 166 -6.05 -16.29 9.70
CA LEU A 166 -4.78 -15.74 9.22
C LEU A 166 -5.02 -14.64 8.16
N LEU A 167 -5.91 -14.86 7.20
CA LEU A 167 -6.24 -13.86 6.17
C LEU A 167 -6.85 -12.58 6.75
N THR A 168 -7.53 -12.66 7.88
CA THR A 168 -8.15 -11.51 8.58
C THR A 168 -7.26 -10.91 9.68
N PHE A 169 -5.95 -11.15 9.63
CA PHE A 169 -4.98 -10.63 10.60
C PHE A 169 -5.30 -11.03 12.03
N TYR A 170 -5.54 -12.33 12.29
CA TYR A 170 -5.67 -12.78 13.67
C TYR A 170 -4.48 -12.30 14.51
N PRO A 171 -4.71 -11.66 15.67
CA PRO A 171 -3.63 -11.08 16.45
C PRO A 171 -2.63 -12.12 16.93
N LEU A 172 -1.39 -11.98 16.51
CA LEU A 172 -0.29 -12.91 16.79
C LEU A 172 0.91 -12.14 17.34
N GLU A 173 1.71 -12.83 18.18
CA GLU A 173 2.98 -12.32 18.70
C GLU A 173 4.01 -13.44 18.85
N THR A 174 5.27 -13.04 18.94
CA THR A 174 6.41 -13.90 19.30
C THR A 174 7.11 -13.34 20.54
N GLU A 175 7.75 -14.18 21.32
CA GLU A 175 8.49 -13.75 22.51
C GLU A 175 9.75 -12.97 22.13
N LYS A 176 10.47 -13.44 21.11
CA LYS A 176 11.64 -12.76 20.54
C LYS A 176 11.28 -12.10 19.21
N ARG A 177 11.85 -10.94 18.95
CA ARG A 177 11.71 -10.27 17.66
C ARG A 177 12.50 -11.01 16.58
N LEU A 178 11.87 -11.32 15.43
CA LEU A 178 12.51 -12.01 14.33
C LEU A 178 13.68 -11.21 13.70
N ASP A 179 13.59 -9.86 13.70
CA ASP A 179 14.67 -8.99 13.21
C ASP A 179 15.92 -8.96 14.11
N LYS A 180 15.91 -9.69 15.23
CA LYS A 180 17.05 -9.88 16.15
C LYS A 180 17.61 -11.29 16.12
N CYS A 181 17.12 -12.12 15.21
CA CYS A 181 17.66 -13.45 14.96
C CYS A 181 18.87 -13.34 14.05
N LYS A 182 19.83 -14.23 14.26
CA LYS A 182 21.13 -14.23 13.53
C LYS A 182 20.96 -14.77 12.09
N ASP A 183 20.07 -15.75 11.92
CA ASP A 183 19.87 -16.49 10.68
C ASP A 183 18.43 -16.96 10.51
N TYR A 184 18.17 -17.67 9.40
CA TYR A 184 16.86 -18.21 9.07
C TYR A 184 16.40 -19.25 10.09
N GLU A 185 17.29 -20.15 10.51
CA GLU A 185 16.99 -21.27 11.41
C GLU A 185 16.49 -20.75 12.75
N GLU A 186 17.20 -19.80 13.35
CA GLU A 186 16.77 -19.15 14.59
C GLU A 186 15.45 -18.40 14.42
N ALA A 187 15.29 -17.66 13.32
CA ALA A 187 14.06 -16.92 13.06
C ALA A 187 12.87 -17.87 12.83
N TYR A 188 13.09 -19.01 12.17
CA TYR A 188 12.05 -20.02 11.97
C TYR A 188 11.63 -20.67 13.29
N GLU A 189 12.58 -21.02 14.16
CA GLU A 189 12.30 -21.54 15.51
C GLU A 189 11.47 -20.55 16.35
N VAL A 190 11.78 -19.24 16.26
CA VAL A 190 10.99 -18.20 16.92
C VAL A 190 9.58 -18.13 16.32
N LEU A 191 9.44 -18.26 14.99
CA LEU A 191 8.14 -18.23 14.32
C LEU A 191 7.30 -19.46 14.65
N LEU A 192 7.89 -20.66 14.78
CA LEU A 192 7.19 -21.88 15.20
C LEU A 192 6.49 -21.70 16.56
N ASN A 193 7.04 -20.87 17.43
CA ASN A 193 6.50 -20.54 18.74
C ASN A 193 5.57 -19.33 18.75
N VAL A 194 5.14 -18.84 17.58
CA VAL A 194 4.13 -17.76 17.48
C VAL A 194 2.85 -18.19 18.21
N LYS A 195 2.25 -17.24 18.93
CA LYS A 195 1.05 -17.48 19.74
C LYS A 195 0.01 -16.37 19.56
N PRO A 196 -1.27 -16.65 19.90
CA PRO A 196 -2.30 -15.64 19.98
C PRO A 196 -1.90 -14.50 20.91
N LYS A 197 -2.13 -13.27 20.47
CA LYS A 197 -1.90 -12.06 21.24
C LYS A 197 -3.20 -11.53 21.80
N ASN A 198 -3.23 -11.28 23.11
CA ASN A 198 -4.34 -10.54 23.71
C ASN A 198 -4.27 -9.07 23.32
N ILE A 199 -5.27 -8.62 22.58
CA ILE A 199 -5.41 -7.21 22.18
C ILE A 199 -6.65 -6.59 22.79
N SER A 200 -6.56 -5.31 23.17
CA SER A 200 -7.73 -4.52 23.49
C SER A 200 -8.51 -4.17 22.23
N ILE A 201 -9.77 -3.82 22.38
CA ILE A 201 -10.64 -3.40 21.28
C ILE A 201 -10.09 -2.20 20.49
N THR A 202 -9.24 -1.39 21.11
CA THR A 202 -8.58 -0.21 20.51
C THR A 202 -7.24 -0.52 19.85
N SER A 203 -6.74 -1.76 19.98
CA SER A 203 -5.46 -2.17 19.43
C SER A 203 -5.61 -2.63 17.98
N SER A 204 -4.59 -2.37 17.18
CA SER A 204 -4.54 -2.90 15.80
C SER A 204 -4.41 -4.42 15.78
N ARG A 205 -5.17 -5.06 14.90
CA ARG A 205 -5.03 -6.48 14.57
C ARG A 205 -3.86 -6.74 13.62
N TYR A 206 -3.44 -5.72 12.88
CA TYR A 206 -2.40 -5.84 11.87
C TYR A 206 -1.12 -6.46 12.44
N ASN A 207 -0.65 -7.51 11.78
CA ASN A 207 0.60 -8.18 12.11
C ASN A 207 1.24 -8.80 10.86
N ASP A 208 2.50 -9.17 10.97
CA ASP A 208 3.25 -9.81 9.88
C ASP A 208 3.14 -11.33 9.90
N PHE A 209 2.88 -11.91 11.08
CA PHE A 209 2.96 -13.36 11.31
C PHE A 209 1.91 -14.12 10.52
N SER A 210 0.68 -13.60 10.41
CA SER A 210 -0.41 -14.22 9.66
C SER A 210 0.02 -14.56 8.23
N SER A 211 0.59 -13.59 7.51
CA SER A 211 1.05 -13.81 6.14
C SER A 211 2.34 -14.66 6.05
N MET A 212 3.18 -14.63 7.09
CA MET A 212 4.34 -15.51 7.19
C MET A 212 3.94 -16.99 7.34
N VAL A 213 2.92 -17.27 8.15
CA VAL A 213 2.39 -18.64 8.30
C VAL A 213 1.71 -19.09 7.01
N LEU A 214 0.90 -18.23 6.37
CA LEU A 214 0.28 -18.56 5.08
C LEU A 214 1.30 -18.91 3.99
N LYS A 215 2.47 -18.25 3.98
CA LYS A 215 3.58 -18.64 3.09
C LYS A 215 3.89 -20.12 3.20
N TYR A 216 4.09 -20.64 4.43
CA TYR A 216 4.44 -22.06 4.63
C TYR A 216 3.31 -23.00 4.23
N ILE A 217 2.05 -22.59 4.43
CA ILE A 217 0.90 -23.38 3.97
C ILE A 217 0.88 -23.45 2.44
N ILE A 218 1.06 -22.31 1.74
CA ILE A 218 1.13 -22.26 0.28
C ILE A 218 2.25 -23.20 -0.23
N GLU A 219 3.45 -23.06 0.33
CA GLU A 219 4.61 -23.90 -0.04
C GLU A 219 4.35 -25.38 0.20
N LYS A 220 3.70 -25.73 1.31
CA LYS A 220 3.36 -27.11 1.66
C LYS A 220 2.39 -27.78 0.68
N VAL A 221 1.38 -27.04 0.24
CA VAL A 221 0.31 -27.62 -0.62
C VAL A 221 0.62 -27.54 -2.11
N THR A 222 1.62 -26.74 -2.51
CA THR A 222 1.97 -26.53 -3.92
C THR A 222 3.32 -27.09 -4.32
N ASP A 223 4.16 -27.42 -3.35
CA ASP A 223 5.56 -27.80 -3.53
C ASP A 223 6.39 -26.74 -4.30
N LEU A 224 5.94 -25.48 -4.25
CA LEU A 224 6.62 -24.33 -4.84
C LEU A 224 7.02 -23.34 -3.74
N LYS A 225 8.17 -22.66 -3.91
CA LYS A 225 8.46 -21.45 -3.12
C LYS A 225 7.36 -20.44 -3.34
N LEU A 226 7.04 -19.63 -2.32
CA LEU A 226 5.99 -18.59 -2.43
C LEU A 226 6.24 -17.65 -3.62
N TYR A 227 7.49 -17.23 -3.84
CA TYR A 227 7.82 -16.38 -4.99
C TYR A 227 7.56 -17.07 -6.32
N ASP A 228 7.91 -18.34 -6.46
CA ASP A 228 7.71 -19.11 -7.70
C ASP A 228 6.21 -19.30 -8.00
N TYR A 229 5.41 -19.51 -6.95
CA TYR A 229 3.94 -19.54 -7.09
C TYR A 229 3.41 -18.21 -7.56
N ILE A 230 3.76 -17.11 -6.87
CA ILE A 230 3.33 -15.76 -7.22
C ILE A 230 3.78 -15.41 -8.64
N LYS A 231 5.04 -15.70 -8.99
CA LYS A 231 5.56 -15.46 -10.32
C LYS A 231 4.70 -16.15 -11.37
N LYS A 232 4.47 -17.44 -11.24
CA LYS A 232 3.75 -18.26 -12.23
C LYS A 232 2.27 -17.91 -12.37
N TYR A 233 1.58 -17.63 -11.26
CA TYR A 233 0.11 -17.52 -11.24
C TYR A 233 -0.41 -16.09 -11.08
N ILE A 234 0.47 -15.11 -10.87
CA ILE A 234 0.12 -13.69 -10.77
C ILE A 234 0.99 -12.88 -11.73
N LEU A 235 2.32 -12.86 -11.55
CA LEU A 235 3.20 -11.95 -12.28
C LEU A 235 3.25 -12.26 -13.76
N ASP A 236 3.46 -13.52 -14.14
CA ASP A 236 3.53 -13.94 -15.56
C ASP A 236 2.17 -13.79 -16.25
N VAL A 237 1.05 -14.06 -15.54
CA VAL A 237 -0.31 -13.88 -16.07
C VAL A 237 -0.59 -12.42 -16.41
N LEU A 238 -0.15 -11.49 -15.55
CA LEU A 238 -0.39 -10.06 -15.69
C LEU A 238 0.75 -9.32 -16.42
N ASN A 239 1.76 -10.03 -16.92
CA ASN A 239 2.96 -9.44 -17.54
C ASN A 239 3.66 -8.40 -16.64
N MET A 240 3.78 -8.71 -15.34
CA MET A 240 4.47 -7.89 -14.33
C MET A 240 5.97 -8.21 -14.35
N ASN A 241 6.66 -7.79 -15.42
CA ASN A 241 8.02 -8.17 -15.71
C ASN A 241 9.09 -7.42 -14.88
N ASP A 242 8.68 -6.39 -14.16
CA ASP A 242 9.53 -5.59 -13.26
C ASP A 242 9.20 -5.82 -11.78
N THR A 243 8.71 -7.04 -11.45
CA THR A 243 8.38 -7.43 -10.06
C THR A 243 9.25 -8.61 -9.61
N PHE A 244 10.06 -8.41 -8.56
CA PHE A 244 11.15 -9.32 -8.19
C PHE A 244 11.26 -9.53 -6.69
N VAL A 245 11.84 -10.67 -6.27
CA VAL A 245 12.43 -10.88 -4.94
C VAL A 245 13.93 -10.57 -4.95
N LYS A 246 14.62 -10.84 -6.06
CA LYS A 246 15.99 -10.41 -6.32
C LYS A 246 15.99 -9.53 -7.56
N VAL A 247 16.29 -8.26 -7.36
CA VAL A 247 16.28 -7.28 -8.45
C VAL A 247 17.50 -7.48 -9.35
N PRO A 248 17.32 -7.68 -10.66
CA PRO A 248 18.43 -7.93 -11.58
C PRO A 248 19.26 -6.66 -11.86
N ASP A 249 18.63 -5.49 -11.88
CA ASP A 249 19.28 -4.19 -12.08
C ASP A 249 19.00 -3.27 -10.88
N VAL A 250 19.91 -3.30 -9.90
CA VAL A 250 19.79 -2.50 -8.68
C VAL A 250 19.95 -0.99 -8.93
N GLU A 251 20.52 -0.59 -10.05
CA GLU A 251 20.61 0.83 -10.40
C GLU A 251 19.25 1.46 -10.69
N ARG A 252 18.24 0.64 -11.03
CA ARG A 252 16.84 1.11 -11.14
C ARG A 252 16.14 1.26 -9.80
N CYS A 253 16.70 0.72 -8.69
CA CYS A 253 16.02 0.75 -7.40
C CYS A 253 16.03 2.12 -6.75
N ALA A 254 14.91 2.47 -6.13
CA ALA A 254 14.84 3.54 -5.15
C ALA A 254 15.54 3.11 -3.86
N ASN A 255 16.34 3.99 -3.29
CA ASN A 255 17.04 3.73 -2.04
C ASN A 255 16.08 3.95 -0.85
N CYS A 256 16.00 2.98 0.05
CA CYS A 256 15.26 3.06 1.32
C CYS A 256 16.20 3.07 2.54
N ASN A 257 17.51 3.20 2.33
CA ASN A 257 18.52 3.23 3.37
C ASN A 257 18.63 4.61 4.05
N TYR A 258 19.29 4.66 5.20
CA TYR A 258 19.49 5.88 5.98
C TYR A 258 18.19 6.47 6.55
N ASP A 259 17.22 5.62 6.80
CA ASP A 259 16.00 5.91 7.52
C ASP A 259 16.30 6.05 9.03
N GLY A 260 15.64 6.97 9.72
CA GLY A 260 15.89 7.20 11.14
C GLY A 260 14.66 7.60 11.95
N ARG A 261 14.81 7.46 13.26
CA ARG A 261 13.83 7.93 14.23
C ARG A 261 14.49 8.79 15.28
N LEU A 262 13.85 9.91 15.61
CA LEU A 262 14.20 10.77 16.72
C LEU A 262 13.32 10.40 17.93
N PHE A 263 13.95 10.20 19.06
CA PHE A 263 13.30 9.80 20.31
C PHE A 263 13.08 11.00 21.24
N LYS A 264 12.22 10.82 22.24
CA LYS A 264 11.85 11.87 23.19
C LYS A 264 13.02 12.41 24.02
N ASP A 265 14.07 11.63 24.21
CA ASP A 265 15.30 12.00 24.91
C ASP A 265 16.29 12.81 24.05
N GLY A 266 15.93 13.07 22.78
CA GLY A 266 16.77 13.77 21.82
C GLY A 266 17.81 12.90 21.10
N ASN A 267 17.89 11.60 21.43
CA ASN A 267 18.69 10.65 20.68
C ASN A 267 17.98 10.26 19.38
N TYR A 268 18.74 9.91 18.36
CA TYR A 268 18.19 9.38 17.12
C TYR A 268 18.89 8.08 16.70
N LEU A 269 18.17 7.29 15.92
CA LEU A 269 18.63 6.03 15.37
C LEU A 269 18.53 6.12 13.84
N ILE A 270 19.63 5.93 13.14
CA ILE A 270 19.66 5.77 11.67
C ILE A 270 19.91 4.31 11.34
N ARG A 271 19.10 3.75 10.45
CA ARG A 271 19.25 2.39 9.94
C ARG A 271 19.99 2.43 8.61
N VAL A 272 21.08 1.68 8.53
CA VAL A 272 21.99 1.65 7.37
C VAL A 272 22.09 0.24 6.77
N ASN A 273 21.04 -0.53 6.87
CA ASN A 273 21.09 -1.97 6.66
C ASN A 273 20.46 -2.46 5.35
N ALA A 274 19.97 -1.56 4.51
CA ALA A 274 19.30 -1.94 3.26
C ALA A 274 19.79 -1.08 2.07
N ASN A 275 20.72 -1.61 1.29
CA ASN A 275 21.12 -1.02 0.02
C ASN A 275 19.99 -1.19 -1.03
N PRO A 276 20.03 -0.45 -2.16
CA PRO A 276 19.09 -0.64 -3.26
C PRO A 276 19.00 -2.11 -3.68
N GLY A 277 17.78 -2.61 -3.89
CA GLY A 277 17.52 -4.02 -4.22
C GLY A 277 17.54 -5.00 -3.02
N ILE A 278 17.87 -4.50 -1.82
CA ILE A 278 17.78 -5.25 -0.56
C ILE A 278 16.57 -4.76 0.22
N SER A 279 15.71 -5.69 0.68
CA SER A 279 14.51 -5.32 1.45
C SER A 279 14.87 -4.52 2.70
N SER A 280 14.16 -3.44 2.95
CA SER A 280 14.30 -2.62 4.16
C SER A 280 13.85 -3.34 5.43
N ASP A 281 13.04 -4.38 5.31
CA ASP A 281 12.58 -5.20 6.43
C ASP A 281 13.56 -6.34 6.73
N ASP A 282 14.21 -6.29 7.90
CA ASP A 282 15.17 -7.31 8.36
C ASP A 282 14.56 -8.72 8.40
N LYS A 283 13.30 -8.84 8.81
CA LYS A 283 12.59 -10.12 8.86
C LYS A 283 12.39 -10.69 7.46
N ALA A 284 12.07 -9.82 6.48
CA ALA A 284 11.90 -10.25 5.10
C ALA A 284 13.21 -10.74 4.49
N ARG A 285 14.35 -10.13 4.83
CA ARG A 285 15.66 -10.62 4.39
C ARG A 285 15.96 -11.99 4.98
N ILE A 286 15.87 -12.12 6.30
CA ILE A 286 16.21 -13.36 7.04
C ILE A 286 15.28 -14.51 6.61
N MET A 287 13.96 -14.27 6.59
CA MET A 287 12.95 -15.31 6.37
C MET A 287 12.66 -15.59 4.89
N GLY A 288 13.24 -14.82 3.97
CA GLY A 288 12.89 -14.96 2.55
C GLY A 288 14.00 -14.54 1.59
N GLN A 289 14.30 -13.27 1.44
CA GLN A 289 15.12 -12.71 0.35
C GLN A 289 16.52 -13.36 0.27
N ASN A 290 17.18 -13.62 1.40
CA ASN A 290 18.50 -14.26 1.43
C ASN A 290 18.50 -15.63 0.73
N ASN A 291 17.36 -16.34 0.77
CA ASN A 291 17.16 -17.63 0.15
C ASN A 291 16.47 -17.55 -1.24
N GLY A 292 16.35 -16.36 -1.81
CA GLY A 292 15.68 -16.14 -3.09
C GLY A 292 14.19 -16.45 -3.05
N ASN A 293 13.55 -16.17 -1.91
CA ASN A 293 12.12 -16.40 -1.68
C ASN A 293 11.50 -15.19 -0.98
N LEU A 294 10.19 -15.23 -0.72
CA LEU A 294 9.45 -14.27 0.05
C LEU A 294 9.21 -14.76 1.47
N SER A 295 9.15 -13.84 2.39
CA SER A 295 8.77 -14.10 3.78
C SER A 295 7.25 -14.15 3.99
N GLY A 296 6.45 -13.81 2.96
CA GLY A 296 5.00 -13.73 2.99
C GLY A 296 4.46 -12.34 3.35
N HIS A 297 5.17 -11.58 4.19
CA HIS A 297 4.71 -10.25 4.64
C HIS A 297 5.39 -9.08 3.94
N ALA A 298 6.58 -9.27 3.39
CA ALA A 298 7.40 -8.28 2.70
C ALA A 298 8.44 -8.96 1.81
N GLY A 299 9.20 -8.16 1.03
CA GLY A 299 10.35 -8.62 0.25
C GLY A 299 10.17 -8.60 -1.26
N LEU A 300 8.99 -8.25 -1.78
CA LEU A 300 8.82 -7.94 -3.20
C LEU A 300 9.30 -6.52 -3.52
N PHE A 301 9.89 -6.39 -4.70
CA PHE A 301 10.22 -5.13 -5.37
C PHE A 301 9.38 -5.01 -6.63
N SER A 302 8.90 -3.81 -6.96
CA SER A 302 8.08 -3.58 -8.15
C SER A 302 8.15 -2.13 -8.63
N THR A 303 7.61 -1.88 -9.81
CA THR A 303 7.37 -0.55 -10.38
C THR A 303 5.92 -0.12 -10.19
N SER A 304 5.63 1.17 -10.36
CA SER A 304 4.26 1.68 -10.38
C SER A 304 3.44 1.04 -11.50
N SER A 305 4.05 0.90 -12.69
CA SER A 305 3.42 0.25 -13.85
C SER A 305 2.94 -1.17 -13.55
N ASP A 306 3.79 -2.00 -12.94
CA ASP A 306 3.40 -3.37 -12.60
C ASP A 306 2.31 -3.41 -11.51
N MET A 307 2.35 -2.50 -10.53
CA MET A 307 1.29 -2.41 -9.52
C MET A 307 -0.06 -1.96 -10.14
N VAL A 308 -0.06 -1.11 -11.17
CA VAL A 308 -1.26 -0.78 -11.95
C VAL A 308 -1.76 -2.00 -12.74
N LYS A 309 -0.86 -2.81 -13.32
CA LYS A 309 -1.26 -4.09 -13.95
C LYS A 309 -1.92 -5.04 -12.94
N LEU A 310 -1.39 -5.13 -11.72
CA LEU A 310 -2.04 -5.91 -10.65
C LEU A 310 -3.46 -5.42 -10.38
N ALA A 311 -3.65 -4.10 -10.23
CA ALA A 311 -4.97 -3.52 -10.00
C ALA A 311 -5.95 -3.84 -11.14
N ARG A 312 -5.52 -3.64 -12.38
CA ARG A 312 -6.34 -3.92 -13.57
C ARG A 312 -6.64 -5.41 -13.73
N GLY A 313 -5.66 -6.28 -13.48
CA GLY A 313 -5.84 -7.73 -13.52
C GLY A 313 -6.84 -8.24 -12.49
N LEU A 314 -6.90 -7.62 -11.30
CA LEU A 314 -7.93 -7.89 -10.30
C LEU A 314 -9.30 -7.37 -10.76
N ILE A 315 -9.38 -6.13 -11.25
CA ILE A 315 -10.62 -5.52 -11.76
C ILE A 315 -11.19 -6.30 -12.95
N ASN A 316 -10.32 -6.80 -13.83
CA ASN A 316 -10.71 -7.58 -15.01
C ASN A 316 -10.94 -9.08 -14.71
N HIS A 317 -10.79 -9.51 -13.46
CA HIS A 317 -10.94 -10.91 -13.03
C HIS A 317 -9.96 -11.88 -13.69
N GLU A 318 -8.77 -11.43 -14.05
CA GLU A 318 -7.74 -12.25 -14.72
C GLU A 318 -7.07 -13.25 -13.76
N ILE A 319 -6.99 -12.91 -12.46
CA ILE A 319 -6.31 -13.72 -11.44
C ILE A 319 -7.20 -14.15 -10.27
N LEU A 320 -8.33 -13.49 -10.07
CA LEU A 320 -9.39 -13.86 -9.12
C LEU A 320 -10.76 -13.63 -9.79
N SER A 321 -11.73 -14.52 -9.58
CA SER A 321 -13.10 -14.26 -10.01
C SER A 321 -13.75 -13.12 -9.22
N ASP A 322 -14.84 -12.55 -9.75
CA ASP A 322 -15.60 -11.47 -9.13
C ASP A 322 -16.02 -11.79 -7.68
N ASP A 323 -16.51 -13.00 -7.44
CA ASP A 323 -16.94 -13.43 -6.09
C ASP A 323 -15.77 -13.45 -5.09
N TYR A 324 -14.61 -13.98 -5.49
CA TYR A 324 -13.44 -14.00 -4.63
C TYR A 324 -12.79 -12.63 -4.46
N LEU A 325 -12.85 -11.76 -5.47
CA LEU A 325 -12.40 -10.38 -5.35
C LEU A 325 -13.29 -9.59 -4.37
N LYS A 326 -14.62 -9.74 -4.46
CA LYS A 326 -15.57 -9.14 -3.51
C LYS A 326 -15.33 -9.64 -2.09
N LEU A 327 -15.12 -10.95 -1.94
CA LEU A 327 -14.80 -11.54 -0.65
C LEU A 327 -13.47 -10.98 -0.08
N MET A 328 -12.44 -10.83 -0.92
CA MET A 328 -11.17 -10.22 -0.51
C MET A 328 -11.34 -8.78 -0.04
N ALA A 329 -12.13 -8.00 -0.77
CA ALA A 329 -12.36 -6.57 -0.55
C ALA A 329 -13.37 -6.25 0.57
N GLN A 330 -14.18 -7.22 0.96
CA GLN A 330 -15.18 -7.07 2.00
C GLN A 330 -14.52 -6.83 3.37
N ASN A 331 -15.14 -5.99 4.21
CA ASN A 331 -14.71 -5.82 5.59
C ASN A 331 -15.08 -7.05 6.44
N HIS A 332 -14.06 -7.70 7.00
CA HIS A 332 -14.21 -8.89 7.86
C HIS A 332 -14.02 -8.60 9.35
N THR A 333 -13.49 -7.45 9.74
CA THR A 333 -13.06 -7.21 11.13
C THR A 333 -13.74 -6.04 11.81
N GLY A 334 -14.19 -5.04 11.07
CA GLY A 334 -14.75 -3.80 11.65
C GLY A 334 -16.04 -3.98 12.44
N PHE A 335 -16.83 -5.00 12.13
CA PHE A 335 -18.10 -5.28 12.81
C PHE A 335 -17.95 -5.89 14.20
N LEU A 336 -16.81 -6.45 14.54
CA LEU A 336 -16.56 -7.05 15.85
C LEU A 336 -16.64 -6.04 17.00
N TYR A 337 -16.69 -4.74 16.70
CA TYR A 337 -16.56 -3.64 17.66
C TYR A 337 -17.69 -2.60 17.55
N GLN A 338 -18.80 -2.90 16.89
CA GLN A 338 -19.91 -1.96 16.65
C GLN A 338 -20.53 -1.37 17.94
N ASP A 339 -20.52 -2.11 19.05
CA ASP A 339 -21.15 -1.69 20.31
C ASP A 339 -20.36 -0.62 21.08
N LYS A 340 -19.20 -0.18 20.57
CA LYS A 340 -18.28 0.73 21.29
C LYS A 340 -17.77 1.86 20.39
N PHE A 341 -18.65 2.45 19.63
CA PHE A 341 -18.36 3.49 18.62
C PHE A 341 -17.56 4.70 19.14
N ASP A 342 -17.66 5.04 20.41
CA ASP A 342 -16.93 6.19 20.98
C ASP A 342 -15.39 6.02 21.03
N LYS A 343 -14.86 4.81 20.75
CA LYS A 343 -13.43 4.48 20.81
C LYS A 343 -12.83 4.01 19.47
N ILE A 344 -13.54 4.16 18.37
CA ILE A 344 -13.21 3.57 17.06
C ILE A 344 -12.03 4.25 16.34
N ASN A 345 -11.53 5.37 16.81
CA ASN A 345 -10.42 6.09 16.16
C ASN A 345 -9.13 5.28 15.93
N SER A 346 -9.04 4.07 16.44
CA SER A 346 -7.89 3.18 16.30
C SER A 346 -8.17 1.82 15.66
N THR A 347 -9.44 1.52 15.34
CA THR A 347 -9.81 0.21 14.76
C THR A 347 -9.64 0.23 13.26
N GLN A 348 -8.75 -0.59 12.76
CA GLN A 348 -8.56 -0.78 11.32
C GLN A 348 -9.55 -1.81 10.79
N TYR A 349 -10.06 -1.55 9.59
CA TYR A 349 -10.96 -2.42 8.86
C TYR A 349 -10.17 -3.23 7.85
N PHE A 350 -10.25 -4.56 7.95
CA PHE A 350 -9.50 -5.46 7.08
C PHE A 350 -10.42 -6.36 6.26
N GLY A 351 -10.02 -6.52 5.01
CA GLY A 351 -10.39 -7.63 4.15
C GLY A 351 -9.41 -8.80 4.32
N LEU A 352 -9.25 -9.61 3.28
CA LEU A 352 -8.31 -10.73 3.31
C LEU A 352 -6.90 -10.25 2.93
N LEU A 353 -6.07 -10.00 3.94
CA LEU A 353 -4.72 -9.40 3.89
C LEU A 353 -4.65 -8.03 3.18
N CYS A 354 -5.73 -7.26 3.24
CA CYS A 354 -5.79 -5.89 2.74
C CYS A 354 -6.54 -4.97 3.71
N TYR A 355 -6.37 -3.66 3.55
CA TYR A 355 -7.20 -2.65 4.20
C TYR A 355 -8.48 -2.49 3.40
N THR A 356 -9.62 -2.35 4.08
CA THR A 356 -10.90 -2.03 3.45
C THR A 356 -11.35 -0.64 3.85
N LYS A 357 -12.38 -0.13 3.17
CA LYS A 357 -12.92 1.18 3.46
C LYS A 357 -13.40 1.27 4.90
N ASN A 358 -12.87 2.24 5.64
CA ASN A 358 -13.31 2.58 6.98
C ASN A 358 -14.13 3.87 6.94
N PRO A 359 -15.43 3.82 7.25
CA PRO A 359 -16.32 4.98 7.18
C PRO A 359 -16.02 6.07 8.22
N ILE A 360 -15.20 5.79 9.21
CA ILE A 360 -15.05 6.63 10.40
C ILE A 360 -13.67 7.27 10.50
N LEU A 361 -12.61 6.61 10.01
CA LEU A 361 -11.25 7.13 10.13
C LEU A 361 -10.97 8.23 9.11
N LYS A 362 -10.44 9.37 9.60
CA LYS A 362 -9.97 10.47 8.76
C LYS A 362 -8.78 10.05 7.88
N ASN A 363 -7.87 9.25 8.42
CA ASN A 363 -6.68 8.75 7.76
C ASN A 363 -6.90 7.27 7.45
N SER A 364 -7.54 7.00 6.33
CA SER A 364 -7.78 5.64 5.83
C SER A 364 -6.92 5.42 4.59
N GLU A 365 -6.37 4.22 4.44
CA GLU A 365 -5.70 3.79 3.22
C GLU A 365 -6.67 3.75 2.02
N VAL A 366 -7.98 3.73 2.29
CA VAL A 366 -9.03 3.77 1.27
C VAL A 366 -9.80 5.07 1.37
N HIS A 367 -9.81 5.84 0.28
CA HIS A 367 -10.46 7.15 0.25
C HIS A 367 -11.99 7.08 0.33
N HIS A 368 -12.61 8.09 0.97
CA HIS A 368 -14.06 8.12 1.21
C HIS A 368 -14.92 8.15 -0.05
N ALA A 369 -14.45 8.78 -1.13
CA ALA A 369 -15.17 8.89 -2.40
C ALA A 369 -15.29 7.56 -3.16
N LEU A 370 -14.45 6.58 -2.84
CA LEU A 370 -14.46 5.25 -3.47
C LEU A 370 -15.63 4.40 -2.99
N SER A 371 -15.93 3.32 -3.70
CA SER A 371 -17.03 2.41 -3.38
C SER A 371 -16.83 1.66 -2.05
N GLY A 372 -17.88 1.04 -1.54
CA GLY A 372 -17.84 0.22 -0.31
C GLY A 372 -16.97 -1.03 -0.43
N LEU A 373 -16.69 -1.50 -1.65
CA LEU A 373 -15.81 -2.63 -1.95
C LEU A 373 -14.39 -2.22 -2.34
N SER A 374 -14.02 -0.97 -2.09
CA SER A 374 -12.65 -0.52 -2.31
C SER A 374 -11.73 -1.04 -1.21
N PHE A 375 -10.53 -1.39 -1.62
CA PHE A 375 -9.52 -1.95 -0.72
C PHE A 375 -8.12 -1.43 -1.09
N ALA A 376 -7.20 -1.54 -0.15
CA ALA A 376 -5.85 -1.03 -0.32
C ALA A 376 -4.80 -1.91 0.35
N THR A 377 -3.56 -1.74 -0.08
CA THR A 377 -2.38 -2.22 0.63
C THR A 377 -1.39 -1.07 0.77
N ALA A 378 -0.67 -1.02 1.90
CA ALA A 378 0.30 0.02 2.17
C ALA A 378 1.60 -0.56 2.73
N GLY A 379 2.73 0.02 2.30
CA GLY A 379 4.08 -0.38 2.70
C GLY A 379 4.79 0.68 3.54
N TRP A 380 5.59 0.22 4.49
CA TRP A 380 6.39 1.10 5.37
C TRP A 380 7.31 2.05 4.60
N THR A 381 7.81 1.62 3.47
CA THR A 381 8.70 2.37 2.57
C THR A 381 8.04 3.56 1.88
N GLY A 382 6.70 3.68 1.98
CA GLY A 382 5.91 4.75 1.36
C GLY A 382 5.20 4.30 0.09
N THR A 383 5.02 3.00 -0.10
CA THR A 383 4.27 2.41 -1.21
C THR A 383 2.81 2.22 -0.81
N GLN A 384 1.90 2.40 -1.74
CA GLN A 384 0.47 2.16 -1.54
C GLN A 384 -0.22 1.87 -2.87
N LEU A 385 -1.13 0.90 -2.87
CA LEU A 385 -2.06 0.63 -3.97
C LEU A 385 -3.47 0.60 -3.42
N THR A 386 -4.36 1.39 -4.00
CA THR A 386 -5.79 1.42 -3.70
C THR A 386 -6.57 1.03 -4.95
N ILE A 387 -7.56 0.18 -4.81
CA ILE A 387 -8.36 -0.39 -5.90
C ILE A 387 -9.84 -0.24 -5.58
N ASP A 388 -10.60 0.27 -6.53
CA ASP A 388 -12.06 0.31 -6.52
C ASP A 388 -12.61 -0.54 -7.68
N PRO A 389 -12.99 -1.78 -7.43
CA PRO A 389 -13.47 -2.68 -8.49
C PRO A 389 -14.83 -2.27 -9.06
N ILE A 390 -15.65 -1.53 -8.30
CA ILE A 390 -16.97 -1.09 -8.75
C ILE A 390 -16.84 0.07 -9.74
N ASN A 391 -15.94 1.00 -9.47
CA ASN A 391 -15.73 2.17 -10.32
C ASN A 391 -14.60 1.97 -11.33
N ASN A 392 -13.91 0.84 -11.32
CA ASN A 392 -12.72 0.54 -12.13
C ASN A 392 -11.62 1.57 -11.93
N ILE A 393 -11.39 1.99 -10.69
CA ILE A 393 -10.39 3.00 -10.34
C ILE A 393 -9.22 2.34 -9.62
N ASN A 394 -8.01 2.79 -9.94
CA ASN A 394 -6.80 2.48 -9.20
C ASN A 394 -6.02 3.75 -8.88
N VAL A 395 -5.37 3.77 -7.71
CA VAL A 395 -4.45 4.83 -7.30
C VAL A 395 -3.24 4.15 -6.68
N CYS A 396 -2.07 4.38 -7.25
CA CYS A 396 -0.79 3.80 -6.84
C CYS A 396 0.18 4.92 -6.46
N LEU A 397 0.73 4.87 -5.27
CA LEU A 397 1.85 5.71 -4.84
C LEU A 397 3.05 4.82 -4.57
N MET A 398 4.12 5.00 -5.32
CA MET A 398 5.40 4.35 -5.11
C MET A 398 6.41 5.39 -4.68
N SER A 399 6.78 5.39 -3.38
CA SER A 399 7.70 6.36 -2.79
C SER A 399 8.80 5.65 -2.00
N ASN A 400 9.94 6.31 -1.87
CA ASN A 400 11.05 5.89 -1.01
C ASN A 400 11.11 6.73 0.28
N ARG A 401 9.98 6.91 0.93
CA ARG A 401 9.77 7.74 2.13
C ARG A 401 10.87 7.58 3.18
N CYS A 402 11.36 6.36 3.36
CA CYS A 402 12.33 6.06 4.39
C CYS A 402 13.73 6.59 4.09
N HIS A 403 14.09 6.80 2.80
CA HIS A 403 15.43 7.24 2.46
C HIS A 403 15.73 8.64 2.98
N ASN A 404 16.85 8.79 3.69
CA ASN A 404 17.37 10.08 4.16
C ASN A 404 16.33 10.91 4.93
N ARG A 405 15.52 10.27 5.77
CA ARG A 405 14.48 10.92 6.58
C ARG A 405 14.60 10.53 8.05
N LEU A 406 14.72 11.52 8.91
CA LEU A 406 14.65 11.35 10.36
C LEU A 406 13.23 11.68 10.82
N THR A 407 12.46 10.64 11.15
CA THR A 407 11.06 10.78 11.57
C THR A 407 10.95 11.07 13.06
N TYR A 408 10.15 12.05 13.44
CA TYR A 408 9.80 12.38 14.81
C TYR A 408 8.27 12.48 15.00
N ILE A 409 7.81 12.42 16.25
CA ILE A 409 6.39 12.39 16.60
C ILE A 409 5.92 13.77 17.08
N ASP A 410 6.81 14.53 17.74
CA ASP A 410 6.49 15.78 18.44
C ASP A 410 7.51 16.86 18.08
N GLU A 411 7.04 18.08 17.72
CA GLU A 411 7.90 19.21 17.36
C GLU A 411 8.89 19.59 18.48
N SER A 412 8.50 19.43 19.75
CA SER A 412 9.38 19.72 20.87
C SER A 412 10.64 18.81 20.91
N ILE A 413 10.60 17.68 20.23
CA ILE A 413 11.71 16.74 20.14
C ILE A 413 12.74 17.18 19.10
N LYS A 414 12.29 17.86 18.03
CA LYS A 414 13.12 18.27 16.92
C LYS A 414 14.31 19.13 17.33
N SER A 415 14.10 20.05 18.26
CA SER A 415 15.16 20.95 18.79
C SER A 415 16.22 20.24 19.64
N ARG A 416 15.94 19.00 20.07
CA ARG A 416 16.82 18.21 20.95
C ARG A 416 17.71 17.21 20.18
N ALA A 417 17.60 17.14 18.84
CA ALA A 417 18.35 16.20 18.01
C ALA A 417 19.85 16.54 17.96
N SER A 418 20.58 16.16 19.00
CA SER A 418 22.01 16.41 19.12
C SER A 418 22.88 15.16 19.21
N LYS A 419 22.27 13.99 19.38
CA LYS A 419 23.03 12.75 19.69
C LYS A 419 22.63 11.59 18.79
N ASN A 420 23.63 10.91 18.25
CA ASN A 420 23.46 9.63 17.56
C ASN A 420 23.71 8.47 18.53
N ARG A 421 22.78 7.52 18.64
CA ARG A 421 22.95 6.30 19.45
C ARG A 421 24.07 5.39 18.96
N PHE A 422 24.47 5.51 17.69
CA PHE A 422 25.51 4.68 17.08
C PHE A 422 26.86 5.40 16.96
N GLY A 423 26.93 6.67 17.32
CA GLY A 423 28.19 7.42 17.50
C GLY A 423 29.02 7.75 16.27
N GLU A 424 28.74 7.16 15.11
CA GLU A 424 29.67 7.11 13.98
C GLU A 424 29.20 7.78 12.69
N ILE A 425 27.89 8.07 12.55
CA ILE A 425 27.34 8.69 11.33
C ILE A 425 27.14 10.18 11.55
N THR A 426 27.90 11.00 10.85
CA THR A 426 27.67 12.44 10.78
C THR A 426 26.61 12.74 9.72
N LEU A 427 25.55 13.46 10.11
CA LEU A 427 24.48 13.87 9.22
C LEU A 427 24.95 15.05 8.35
N PRO A 428 24.58 15.08 7.05
CA PRO A 428 24.80 16.27 6.23
C PRO A 428 23.93 17.44 6.72
N ASN A 429 24.37 18.67 6.50
CA ASN A 429 23.69 19.89 6.96
C ASN A 429 22.23 20.03 6.47
N ASN A 430 21.89 19.38 5.36
CA ASN A 430 20.55 19.39 4.74
C ASN A 430 19.75 18.11 4.99
N TYR A 431 20.11 17.32 5.99
CA TYR A 431 19.35 16.12 6.36
C TYR A 431 17.91 16.45 6.72
N SER A 432 16.96 15.75 6.12
CA SER A 432 15.55 16.07 6.28
C SER A 432 14.95 15.43 7.50
N MET A 433 14.34 16.26 8.37
CA MET A 433 13.56 15.83 9.53
C MET A 433 12.08 15.99 9.22
N ILE A 434 11.29 14.95 9.44
CA ILE A 434 9.87 14.94 9.14
C ILE A 434 9.02 14.57 10.35
N ASN A 435 7.90 15.26 10.52
CA ASN A 435 6.87 14.85 11.45
C ASN A 435 6.01 13.74 10.84
N ALA A 436 5.81 12.63 11.57
CA ALA A 436 5.07 11.47 11.07
C ALA A 436 3.62 11.80 10.70
N SER A 437 2.95 12.61 11.52
CA SER A 437 1.55 13.03 11.26
C SER A 437 1.46 13.96 10.04
N THR A 438 2.43 14.89 9.89
CA THR A 438 2.48 15.78 8.73
C THR A 438 2.66 15.00 7.44
N TYR A 439 3.55 13.98 7.44
CA TYR A 439 3.70 13.09 6.28
C TYR A 439 2.39 12.38 5.93
N ALA A 440 1.77 11.71 6.91
CA ALA A 440 0.56 10.93 6.68
C ALA A 440 -0.58 11.80 6.14
N ASN A 441 -0.85 12.92 6.81
CA ASN A 441 -1.92 13.83 6.38
C ASN A 441 -1.69 14.39 4.97
N ALA A 442 -0.46 14.79 4.64
CA ALA A 442 -0.15 15.36 3.33
C ALA A 442 -0.21 14.30 2.22
N ARG A 443 0.28 13.07 2.48
CA ARG A 443 0.14 11.93 1.58
C ARG A 443 -1.33 11.65 1.27
N ASP A 444 -2.17 11.60 2.29
CA ASP A 444 -3.58 11.28 2.14
C ASP A 444 -4.31 12.34 1.30
N VAL A 445 -3.92 13.62 1.37
CA VAL A 445 -4.47 14.67 0.50
C VAL A 445 -4.07 14.45 -0.96
N ILE A 446 -2.83 14.03 -1.25
CA ILE A 446 -2.40 13.71 -2.62
C ILE A 446 -3.23 12.54 -3.18
N LEU A 447 -3.32 11.44 -2.43
CA LEU A 447 -4.09 10.26 -2.85
C LEU A 447 -5.58 10.57 -3.04
N HIS A 448 -6.12 11.45 -2.20
CA HIS A 448 -7.47 11.97 -2.35
C HIS A 448 -7.66 12.69 -3.70
N LYS A 449 -6.78 13.63 -4.02
CA LYS A 449 -6.84 14.37 -5.29
C LYS A 449 -6.72 13.45 -6.51
N CYS A 450 -5.80 12.48 -6.47
CA CYS A 450 -5.68 11.47 -7.52
C CYS A 450 -6.97 10.66 -7.70
N THR A 451 -7.61 10.28 -6.58
CA THR A 451 -8.88 9.56 -6.59
C THR A 451 -10.00 10.39 -7.25
N LEU A 452 -10.13 11.67 -6.88
CA LEU A 452 -11.14 12.55 -7.45
C LEU A 452 -10.93 12.74 -8.95
N LEU A 453 -9.70 12.98 -9.40
CA LEU A 453 -9.38 13.11 -10.83
C LEU A 453 -9.68 11.83 -11.63
N ALA A 454 -9.40 10.65 -11.06
CA ALA A 454 -9.78 9.40 -11.70
C ALA A 454 -11.30 9.24 -11.83
N MET A 455 -12.05 9.67 -10.82
CA MET A 455 -13.52 9.67 -10.85
C MET A 455 -14.07 10.70 -11.87
N GLU A 456 -13.51 11.90 -11.90
CA GLU A 456 -13.89 12.94 -12.88
C GLU A 456 -13.62 12.47 -14.31
N TYR A 457 -12.48 11.82 -14.56
CA TYR A 457 -12.20 11.24 -15.86
C TYR A 457 -13.23 10.18 -16.23
N LYS A 458 -13.60 9.29 -15.32
CA LYS A 458 -14.64 8.30 -15.55
C LYS A 458 -15.98 8.95 -15.91
N ILE A 459 -16.37 10.01 -15.21
CA ILE A 459 -17.60 10.75 -15.50
C ILE A 459 -17.51 11.39 -16.90
N LEU A 460 -16.37 11.94 -17.30
CA LEU A 460 -16.14 12.44 -18.66
C LEU A 460 -16.35 11.36 -19.71
N GLU A 461 -15.74 10.18 -19.54
CA GLU A 461 -15.91 9.05 -20.46
C GLU A 461 -17.39 8.66 -20.64
N GLU A 462 -18.10 8.51 -19.51
CA GLU A 462 -19.51 8.13 -19.50
C GLU A 462 -20.42 9.21 -20.13
N THR A 463 -20.07 10.50 -19.95
CA THR A 463 -20.88 11.63 -20.45
C THR A 463 -20.70 11.85 -21.95
N ILE A 464 -19.51 11.61 -22.47
CA ILE A 464 -19.20 11.82 -23.91
C ILE A 464 -19.58 10.59 -24.76
N ASN A 465 -20.10 9.52 -24.16
CA ASN A 465 -20.45 8.27 -24.86
C ASN A 465 -19.29 7.76 -25.75
N LEU A 466 -18.09 7.70 -25.22
CA LEU A 466 -16.97 7.10 -25.92
C LEU A 466 -17.29 5.63 -26.24
N ASP A 467 -17.15 5.26 -27.52
CA ASP A 467 -17.39 3.90 -27.98
C ASP A 467 -16.53 2.91 -27.15
N PRO A 468 -17.14 2.02 -26.35
CA PRO A 468 -16.40 1.07 -25.52
C PRO A 468 -15.55 0.07 -26.34
N LYS A 469 -15.65 0.08 -27.66
CA LYS A 469 -14.84 -0.77 -28.56
C LYS A 469 -13.43 -0.25 -28.79
N ASN A 470 -13.13 0.99 -28.46
CA ASN A 470 -11.78 1.53 -28.50
C ASN A 470 -11.08 1.28 -27.16
N ASN A 471 -10.64 0.05 -26.91
CA ASN A 471 -9.85 -0.38 -25.74
C ASN A 471 -8.42 0.20 -25.74
N ILE A 472 -8.21 1.43 -26.15
CA ILE A 472 -6.90 2.08 -26.13
C ILE A 472 -6.75 2.74 -24.75
N ILE A 473 -5.80 2.24 -23.97
CA ILE A 473 -5.41 2.89 -22.72
C ILE A 473 -4.69 4.19 -23.07
N ILE A 474 -5.26 5.32 -22.70
CA ILE A 474 -4.58 6.62 -22.78
C ILE A 474 -3.68 6.72 -21.57
N SER A 475 -2.36 6.59 -21.76
CA SER A 475 -1.37 6.76 -20.70
C SER A 475 -0.60 8.06 -20.90
N LYS A 476 -0.48 8.84 -19.84
CA LYS A 476 0.28 10.10 -19.81
C LYS A 476 1.29 10.05 -18.67
N THR A 477 2.45 10.65 -18.89
CA THR A 477 3.49 10.75 -17.86
C THR A 477 3.96 12.19 -17.76
N LYS A 478 3.82 12.77 -16.59
CA LYS A 478 4.33 14.10 -16.24
C LYS A 478 5.57 13.97 -15.37
N ILE A 479 6.67 14.59 -15.77
CA ILE A 479 7.89 14.64 -14.98
C ILE A 479 7.97 16.04 -14.37
N LEU A 480 7.86 16.11 -13.06
CA LEU A 480 7.90 17.37 -12.32
C LEU A 480 9.33 17.66 -11.86
N HIS A 481 9.95 18.62 -12.51
CA HIS A 481 11.28 19.11 -12.17
C HIS A 481 11.28 20.09 -11.01
N LYS A 482 12.45 20.26 -10.36
CA LYS A 482 12.72 21.25 -9.29
C LYS A 482 12.49 22.67 -9.75
#